data_5a1327fd0285832051910a850e3f39e6
#
_entry.id   5a1327fd0285832051910a850e3f39e6
#
_cell.length_a   1.000
_cell.length_b   1.000
_cell.length_c   1.000
_cell.angle_alpha   90.00
_cell.angle_beta   90.00
_cell.angle_gamma   90.00
#
_symmetry.space_group_name_H-M   'P 1'
#
loop_
_entity.id
_entity.type
_entity.pdbx_description
1 polymer ?
#
loop_
_entity_poly.entity_id
_entity_poly.type
_entity_poly.pdbx_seq_one_letter_code
_entity_poly.pdbx_strand_id
1 'polypeptide(L)'
;MKKQYYAIKLGHSRVSFEALVDKSQTNVSKLTGNAAFPSPMPALSLITTAADRLDSAVQAYAFSRSRLDKQERDIAFAELKGLRQDLGGYVQTVSNGDPELITSAGFEMVASSKPKGLLPAPKDVVALTRPFPGSLELRFRGVRGRTAYQVYICEGDPLDQKNWSLHTVTGKNRLL
;
A
#
# COMPACT_ATOMS: atom_id res chain seq x y z
N MET A 1 -15.67 19.27 -8.39
CA MET A 1 -14.50 18.80 -7.63
C MET A 1 -14.43 17.28 -7.72
N LYS A 2 -13.29 16.66 -8.09
CA LYS A 2 -13.14 15.20 -8.03
C LYS A 2 -13.05 14.80 -6.56
N LYS A 3 -14.01 13.99 -6.07
CA LYS A 3 -13.99 13.44 -4.70
C LYS A 3 -12.74 12.58 -4.54
N GLN A 4 -11.92 12.85 -3.52
CA GLN A 4 -10.72 12.07 -3.26
C GLN A 4 -11.15 10.74 -2.65
N TYR A 5 -10.72 9.63 -3.26
CA TYR A 5 -11.00 8.29 -2.77
C TYR A 5 -9.95 7.87 -1.74
N TYR A 6 -10.38 7.34 -0.62
CA TYR A 6 -9.53 6.82 0.44
C TYR A 6 -9.65 5.31 0.54
N ALA A 7 -8.53 4.65 0.78
CA ALA A 7 -8.49 3.22 1.05
C ALA A 7 -8.31 2.95 2.55
N ILE A 8 -8.93 1.88 3.03
CA ILE A 8 -8.77 1.42 4.40
C ILE A 8 -7.34 0.93 4.63
N LYS A 9 -6.76 1.34 5.75
CA LYS A 9 -5.49 0.83 6.25
C LYS A 9 -5.76 -0.21 7.33
N LEU A 10 -5.59 -1.48 7.01
CA LEU A 10 -5.81 -2.57 7.96
C LEU A 10 -4.81 -2.58 9.13
N GLY A 11 -3.60 -2.10 8.88
CA GLY A 11 -2.55 -2.04 9.91
C GLY A 11 -2.11 -3.41 10.43
N HIS A 12 -2.13 -4.44 9.56
CA HIS A 12 -1.74 -5.82 9.91
C HIS A 12 -0.23 -6.07 9.82
N SER A 13 0.56 -5.14 9.28
CA SER A 13 2.00 -5.30 9.18
C SER A 13 2.65 -5.07 10.54
N ARG A 14 3.36 -6.09 11.05
CA ARG A 14 4.07 -6.04 12.35
C ARG A 14 3.16 -5.69 13.54
N VAL A 15 1.87 -6.02 13.49
CA VAL A 15 0.94 -5.81 14.59
C VAL A 15 1.21 -6.85 15.70
N SER A 16 1.22 -6.42 16.97
CA SER A 16 1.25 -7.34 18.11
C SER A 16 -0.11 -8.02 18.31
N PHE A 17 -0.14 -9.10 19.12
CA PHE A 17 -1.37 -9.82 19.43
C PHE A 17 -2.38 -8.90 20.13
N GLU A 18 -1.95 -8.19 21.14
CA GLU A 18 -2.75 -7.26 21.94
C GLU A 18 -3.27 -6.12 21.07
N ALA A 19 -2.40 -5.52 20.26
CA ALA A 19 -2.81 -4.43 19.37
C ALA A 19 -3.82 -4.88 18.29
N LEU A 20 -3.80 -6.16 17.88
CA LEU A 20 -4.82 -6.69 16.98
C LEU A 20 -6.16 -6.86 17.69
N VAL A 21 -6.16 -7.34 18.94
CA VAL A 21 -7.36 -7.46 19.79
C VAL A 21 -7.98 -6.08 20.00
N ASP A 22 -7.19 -5.09 20.45
CA ASP A 22 -7.66 -3.71 20.70
C ASP A 22 -8.27 -3.07 19.44
N LYS A 23 -7.62 -3.22 18.31
CA LYS A 23 -8.13 -2.71 17.03
C LYS A 23 -9.44 -3.39 16.61
N SER A 24 -9.56 -4.69 16.84
CA SER A 24 -10.77 -5.44 16.54
C SER A 24 -11.92 -5.04 17.42
N GLN A 25 -11.71 -4.89 18.71
CA GLN A 25 -12.69 -4.42 19.69
C GLN A 25 -13.14 -2.98 19.38
N THR A 26 -12.20 -2.10 18.99
CA THR A 26 -12.51 -0.74 18.54
C THR A 26 -13.42 -0.76 17.30
N ASN A 27 -13.13 -1.61 16.30
CA ASN A 27 -13.98 -1.72 15.13
C ASN A 27 -15.39 -2.25 15.49
N VAL A 28 -15.49 -3.27 16.35
CA VAL A 28 -16.77 -3.80 16.83
C VAL A 28 -17.59 -2.72 17.54
N SER A 29 -16.98 -1.99 18.47
CA SER A 29 -17.64 -0.89 19.21
C SER A 29 -18.16 0.21 18.28
N LYS A 30 -17.37 0.60 17.28
CA LYS A 30 -17.73 1.65 16.33
C LYS A 30 -18.78 1.24 15.29
N LEU A 31 -18.86 -0.04 14.97
CA LEU A 31 -19.83 -0.59 14.03
C LEU A 31 -21.14 -1.02 14.69
N THR A 32 -21.12 -1.27 16.00
CA THR A 32 -22.34 -1.60 16.75
C THR A 32 -23.31 -0.43 16.75
N GLY A 33 -24.48 -0.62 16.16
CA GLY A 33 -25.51 0.42 16.04
C GLY A 33 -25.20 1.53 15.04
N ASN A 34 -24.17 1.39 14.23
CA ASN A 34 -23.82 2.36 13.20
C ASN A 34 -24.80 2.27 12.01
N ALA A 35 -25.61 3.29 11.82
CA ALA A 35 -26.63 3.33 10.76
C ALA A 35 -26.03 3.27 9.34
N ALA A 36 -24.78 3.69 9.15
CA ALA A 36 -24.11 3.61 7.86
C ALA A 36 -23.71 2.17 7.49
N PHE A 37 -23.64 1.26 8.47
CA PHE A 37 -23.22 -0.13 8.32
C PHE A 37 -24.24 -1.09 8.94
N PRO A 38 -25.43 -1.23 8.36
CA PRO A 38 -26.55 -1.96 8.99
C PRO A 38 -26.34 -3.47 9.09
N SER A 39 -25.50 -4.04 8.25
CA SER A 39 -25.28 -5.49 8.16
C SER A 39 -23.79 -5.81 8.01
N PRO A 40 -22.99 -5.63 9.08
CA PRO A 40 -21.55 -5.91 9.01
C PRO A 40 -21.24 -7.37 8.62
N MET A 41 -20.33 -7.55 7.71
CA MET A 41 -19.84 -8.86 7.32
C MET A 41 -18.29 -8.90 7.42
N PRO A 42 -17.75 -9.87 8.18
CA PRO A 42 -18.43 -10.89 8.99
C PRO A 42 -19.22 -10.30 10.17
N ALA A 43 -20.11 -11.12 10.76
CA ALA A 43 -20.88 -10.69 11.93
C ALA A 43 -19.95 -10.24 13.07
N LEU A 44 -20.29 -9.12 13.73
CA LEU A 44 -19.45 -8.55 14.79
C LEU A 44 -19.22 -9.51 15.95
N SER A 45 -20.20 -10.40 16.24
CA SER A 45 -20.07 -11.44 17.26
C SER A 45 -18.94 -12.43 16.96
N LEU A 46 -18.71 -12.79 15.68
CA LEU A 46 -17.59 -13.65 15.30
C LEU A 46 -16.24 -12.99 15.57
N ILE A 47 -16.14 -11.69 15.30
CA ILE A 47 -14.92 -10.92 15.56
C ILE A 47 -14.66 -10.83 17.06
N THR A 48 -15.69 -10.58 17.85
CA THR A 48 -15.59 -10.54 19.33
C THR A 48 -15.10 -11.91 19.84
N THR A 49 -15.75 -13.01 19.44
CA THR A 49 -15.35 -14.37 19.86
C THR A 49 -13.92 -14.70 19.46
N ALA A 50 -13.51 -14.33 18.26
CA ALA A 50 -12.13 -14.56 17.80
C ALA A 50 -11.11 -13.68 18.55
N ALA A 51 -11.47 -12.46 18.93
CA ALA A 51 -10.64 -11.59 19.74
C ALA A 51 -10.44 -12.15 21.15
N ASP A 52 -11.52 -12.62 21.79
CA ASP A 52 -11.48 -13.24 23.13
C ASP A 52 -10.66 -14.56 23.10
N ARG A 53 -10.80 -15.35 22.04
CA ARG A 53 -10.02 -16.56 21.83
C ARG A 53 -8.53 -16.24 21.71
N LEU A 54 -8.17 -15.21 20.94
CA LEU A 54 -6.76 -14.80 20.82
C LEU A 54 -6.21 -14.32 22.15
N ASP A 55 -6.94 -13.48 22.89
CA ASP A 55 -6.52 -12.98 24.19
C ASP A 55 -6.25 -14.14 25.17
N SER A 56 -7.19 -15.10 25.25
CA SER A 56 -7.06 -16.31 26.05
C SER A 56 -5.84 -17.15 25.67
N ALA A 57 -5.61 -17.32 24.35
CA ALA A 57 -4.46 -18.10 23.85
C ALA A 57 -3.12 -17.40 24.11
N VAL A 58 -3.07 -16.06 24.08
CA VAL A 58 -1.89 -15.28 24.45
C VAL A 58 -1.56 -15.50 25.93
N GLN A 59 -2.57 -15.43 26.81
CA GLN A 59 -2.41 -15.66 28.26
C GLN A 59 -1.97 -17.09 28.56
N ALA A 60 -2.60 -18.10 27.93
CA ALA A 60 -2.22 -19.51 28.07
C ALA A 60 -0.75 -19.74 27.67
N TYR A 61 -0.32 -19.20 26.54
CA TYR A 61 1.08 -19.31 26.13
C TYR A 61 2.02 -18.55 27.05
N ALA A 62 1.65 -17.40 27.56
CA ALA A 62 2.48 -16.66 28.51
C ALA A 62 2.75 -17.45 29.80
N PHE A 63 1.77 -18.23 30.26
CA PHE A 63 1.86 -19.08 31.42
C PHE A 63 2.65 -20.38 31.18
N SER A 64 2.24 -21.15 30.14
CA SER A 64 2.77 -22.53 29.95
C SER A 64 4.06 -22.57 29.13
N ARG A 65 4.27 -21.60 28.22
CA ARG A 65 5.35 -21.62 27.22
C ARG A 65 5.36 -22.87 26.33
N SER A 66 4.27 -23.64 26.32
CA SER A 66 4.19 -24.89 25.59
C SER A 66 4.13 -24.65 24.06
N ARG A 67 4.57 -25.67 23.31
CA ARG A 67 4.50 -25.63 21.83
C ARG A 67 3.05 -25.65 21.33
N LEU A 68 2.17 -26.33 22.04
CA LEU A 68 0.76 -26.43 21.69
C LEU A 68 0.06 -25.08 21.86
N ASP A 69 0.27 -24.41 23.01
CA ASP A 69 -0.34 -23.10 23.24
C ASP A 69 0.22 -22.03 22.30
N LYS A 70 1.50 -22.14 21.91
CA LYS A 70 2.06 -21.30 20.86
C LYS A 70 1.32 -21.49 19.53
N GLN A 71 1.05 -22.74 19.14
CA GLN A 71 0.35 -23.05 17.91
C GLN A 71 -1.08 -22.54 17.95
N GLU A 72 -1.79 -22.75 19.08
CA GLU A 72 -3.16 -22.25 19.25
C GLU A 72 -3.23 -20.72 19.15
N ARG A 73 -2.32 -20.02 19.81
CA ARG A 73 -2.19 -18.56 19.69
C ARG A 73 -1.97 -18.09 18.25
N ASP A 74 -1.07 -18.75 17.53
CA ASP A 74 -0.73 -18.38 16.15
C ASP A 74 -1.91 -18.65 15.20
N ILE A 75 -2.71 -19.70 15.45
CA ILE A 75 -3.96 -20.00 14.72
C ILE A 75 -5.01 -18.94 15.03
N ALA A 76 -5.26 -18.63 16.30
CA ALA A 76 -6.22 -17.61 16.72
C ALA A 76 -5.87 -16.22 16.14
N PHE A 77 -4.58 -15.89 16.10
CA PHE A 77 -4.10 -14.66 15.47
C PHE A 77 -4.40 -14.60 13.98
N ALA A 78 -4.16 -15.69 13.25
CA ALA A 78 -4.43 -15.75 11.81
C ALA A 78 -5.93 -15.65 11.53
N GLU A 79 -6.77 -16.30 12.35
CA GLU A 79 -8.23 -16.26 12.25
C GLU A 79 -8.75 -14.83 12.46
N LEU A 80 -8.40 -14.17 13.55
CA LEU A 80 -8.84 -12.80 13.84
C LEU A 80 -8.36 -11.82 12.77
N LYS A 81 -7.13 -12.00 12.28
CA LYS A 81 -6.58 -11.18 11.19
C LYS A 81 -7.39 -11.34 9.91
N GLY A 82 -7.80 -12.56 9.55
CA GLY A 82 -8.65 -12.85 8.40
C GLY A 82 -10.02 -12.17 8.53
N LEU A 83 -10.72 -12.41 9.65
CA LEU A 83 -12.02 -11.81 9.91
C LEU A 83 -11.99 -10.28 9.86
N ARG A 84 -10.93 -9.66 10.40
CA ARG A 84 -10.76 -8.21 10.35
C ARG A 84 -10.46 -7.70 8.94
N GLN A 85 -9.79 -8.51 8.11
CA GLN A 85 -9.57 -8.19 6.70
C GLN A 85 -10.88 -8.19 5.91
N ASP A 86 -11.73 -9.19 6.13
CA ASP A 86 -13.04 -9.30 5.50
C ASP A 86 -13.96 -8.15 5.93
N LEU A 87 -13.96 -7.81 7.23
CA LEU A 87 -14.67 -6.64 7.73
C LEU A 87 -14.19 -5.34 7.07
N GLY A 88 -12.88 -5.19 6.88
CA GLY A 88 -12.31 -4.06 6.16
C GLY A 88 -12.78 -4.00 4.71
N GLY A 89 -12.88 -5.15 4.03
CA GLY A 89 -13.44 -5.25 2.69
C GLY A 89 -14.90 -4.77 2.63
N TYR A 90 -15.73 -5.20 3.57
CA TYR A 90 -17.11 -4.75 3.71
C TYR A 90 -17.19 -3.23 3.90
N VAL A 91 -16.44 -2.70 4.87
CA VAL A 91 -16.44 -1.25 5.17
C VAL A 91 -15.94 -0.45 3.97
N GLN A 92 -14.91 -0.93 3.25
CA GLN A 92 -14.41 -0.28 2.03
C GLN A 92 -15.49 -0.20 0.94
N THR A 93 -16.24 -1.29 0.77
CA THR A 93 -17.31 -1.37 -0.24
C THR A 93 -18.46 -0.42 0.10
N VAL A 94 -18.92 -0.42 1.33
CA VAL A 94 -20.05 0.42 1.79
C VAL A 94 -19.66 1.88 1.82
N SER A 95 -18.48 2.22 2.33
CA SER A 95 -18.00 3.61 2.41
C SER A 95 -17.68 4.23 1.05
N ASN A 96 -17.43 3.41 0.03
CA ASN A 96 -17.01 3.86 -1.30
C ASN A 96 -15.87 4.91 -1.25
N GLY A 97 -14.94 4.70 -0.30
CA GLY A 97 -13.79 5.59 -0.10
C GLY A 97 -14.09 6.92 0.58
N ASP A 98 -15.24 7.05 1.21
CA ASP A 98 -15.59 8.24 2.00
C ASP A 98 -14.82 8.23 3.34
N PRO A 99 -14.01 9.29 3.64
CA PRO A 99 -13.18 9.32 4.84
C PRO A 99 -13.99 9.36 6.14
N GLU A 100 -15.15 10.00 6.13
CA GLU A 100 -16.01 10.11 7.33
C GLU A 100 -16.60 8.75 7.70
N LEU A 101 -17.08 8.01 6.70
CA LEU A 101 -17.61 6.66 6.89
C LEU A 101 -16.51 5.69 7.35
N ILE A 102 -15.32 5.72 6.73
CA ILE A 102 -14.19 4.86 7.14
C ILE A 102 -13.80 5.12 8.60
N THR A 103 -13.72 6.40 8.98
CA THR A 103 -13.38 6.79 10.35
C THR A 103 -14.48 6.40 11.35
N SER A 104 -15.76 6.52 10.96
CA SER A 104 -16.90 6.11 11.81
C SER A 104 -16.91 4.62 12.11
N ALA A 105 -16.34 3.78 11.21
CA ALA A 105 -16.16 2.34 11.41
C ALA A 105 -14.90 1.98 12.22
N GLY A 106 -14.11 2.97 12.65
CA GLY A 106 -12.90 2.77 13.47
C GLY A 106 -11.69 2.30 12.68
N PHE A 107 -11.69 2.42 11.35
CA PHE A 107 -10.52 2.12 10.54
C PHE A 107 -9.66 3.36 10.28
N GLU A 108 -8.34 3.14 10.21
CA GLU A 108 -7.42 4.13 9.66
C GLU A 108 -7.55 4.17 8.14
N MET A 109 -7.18 5.29 7.52
CA MET A 109 -7.26 5.44 6.07
C MET A 109 -5.91 5.82 5.48
N VAL A 110 -5.72 5.47 4.22
CA VAL A 110 -4.61 5.92 3.38
C VAL A 110 -5.21 6.72 2.23
N ALA A 111 -4.74 7.96 2.08
CA ALA A 111 -5.11 8.73 0.90
C ALA A 111 -4.60 8.01 -0.36
N SER A 112 -5.44 7.89 -1.39
CA SER A 112 -4.96 7.40 -2.67
C SER A 112 -3.79 8.28 -3.12
N SER A 113 -2.75 7.66 -3.65
CA SER A 113 -1.60 8.42 -4.15
C SER A 113 -2.09 9.46 -5.16
N LYS A 114 -1.82 10.73 -4.90
CA LYS A 114 -2.12 11.79 -5.87
C LYS A 114 -1.47 11.40 -7.19
N PRO A 115 -2.17 11.55 -8.34
CA PRO A 115 -1.55 11.39 -9.63
C PRO A 115 -0.29 12.23 -9.67
N LYS A 116 0.83 11.61 -10.01
CA LYS A 116 2.08 12.38 -10.19
C LYS A 116 1.83 13.34 -11.33
N GLY A 117 1.95 14.63 -11.06
CA GLY A 117 1.91 15.66 -12.10
C GLY A 117 3.04 15.48 -13.12
N LEU A 118 3.19 16.43 -14.02
CA LEU A 118 4.31 16.46 -14.96
C LEU A 118 5.63 16.34 -14.18
N LEU A 119 6.43 15.35 -14.54
CA LEU A 119 7.75 15.18 -13.95
C LEU A 119 8.70 16.25 -14.52
N PRO A 120 9.62 16.77 -13.70
CA PRO A 120 10.65 17.69 -14.20
C PRO A 120 11.58 16.96 -15.18
N ALA A 121 12.20 17.72 -16.07
CA ALA A 121 13.24 17.17 -16.94
C ALA A 121 14.43 16.63 -16.13
N PRO A 122 15.11 15.57 -16.61
CA PRO A 122 16.35 15.12 -16.02
C PRO A 122 17.38 16.25 -15.99
N LYS A 123 18.12 16.36 -14.90
CA LYS A 123 19.22 17.35 -14.73
C LYS A 123 20.56 16.66 -14.93
N ASP A 124 21.60 17.49 -15.10
CA ASP A 124 22.99 17.03 -15.21
C ASP A 124 23.17 15.97 -16.32
N VAL A 125 22.57 16.24 -17.47
CA VAL A 125 22.68 15.37 -18.65
C VAL A 125 24.07 15.57 -19.27
N VAL A 126 24.88 14.50 -19.30
CA VAL A 126 26.23 14.51 -19.84
C VAL A 126 26.41 13.34 -20.79
N ALA A 127 26.90 13.62 -21.98
CA ALA A 127 27.30 12.63 -22.96
C ALA A 127 28.86 12.53 -22.97
N LEU A 128 29.36 11.33 -22.73
CA LEU A 128 30.80 11.05 -22.68
C LEU A 128 31.18 10.12 -23.82
N THR A 129 32.17 10.53 -24.63
CA THR A 129 32.76 9.63 -25.64
C THR A 129 33.54 8.51 -24.96
N ARG A 130 33.47 7.31 -25.51
CA ARG A 130 34.22 6.14 -25.04
C ARG A 130 35.35 5.80 -25.98
N PRO A 131 36.34 5.01 -25.52
CA PRO A 131 37.48 4.63 -26.35
C PRO A 131 37.14 3.87 -27.66
N PHE A 132 35.94 3.24 -27.69
CA PHE A 132 35.50 2.52 -28.90
C PHE A 132 34.80 3.51 -29.86
N PRO A 133 35.17 3.57 -31.14
CA PRO A 133 34.54 4.42 -32.13
C PRO A 133 33.00 4.18 -32.20
N GLY A 134 32.23 5.28 -32.21
CA GLY A 134 30.77 5.20 -32.23
C GLY A 134 30.10 4.89 -30.90
N SER A 135 30.85 4.76 -29.80
CA SER A 135 30.33 4.46 -28.48
C SER A 135 30.21 5.74 -27.66
N LEU A 136 29.00 5.98 -27.12
CA LEU A 136 28.66 7.13 -26.28
C LEU A 136 28.06 6.67 -24.97
N GLU A 137 28.55 7.20 -23.86
CA GLU A 137 27.93 7.02 -22.55
C GLU A 137 27.08 8.23 -22.18
N LEU A 138 25.78 8.01 -21.97
CA LEU A 138 24.86 9.03 -21.49
C LEU A 138 24.66 8.84 -19.99
N ARG A 139 24.90 9.93 -19.21
CA ARG A 139 24.63 10.00 -17.76
C ARG A 139 23.73 11.17 -17.47
N PHE A 140 22.80 10.98 -16.52
CA PHE A 140 21.95 12.07 -16.05
C PHE A 140 21.43 11.79 -14.62
N ARG A 141 21.00 12.85 -13.95
CA ARG A 141 20.42 12.73 -12.61
C ARG A 141 19.02 12.16 -12.68
N GLY A 142 18.78 11.07 -11.95
CA GLY A 142 17.48 10.41 -11.91
C GLY A 142 16.37 11.27 -11.34
N VAL A 143 15.19 11.26 -11.96
CA VAL A 143 13.99 11.97 -11.51
C VAL A 143 13.17 11.07 -10.59
N ARG A 144 12.82 11.55 -9.39
CA ARG A 144 12.01 10.79 -8.44
C ARG A 144 10.58 10.63 -8.97
N GLY A 145 10.11 9.42 -8.97
CA GLY A 145 8.74 9.14 -9.42
C GLY A 145 8.60 8.73 -10.88
N ARG A 146 9.70 8.66 -11.63
CA ARG A 146 9.73 8.13 -13.00
C ARG A 146 9.42 6.64 -13.04
N THR A 147 8.89 6.17 -14.14
CA THR A 147 8.78 4.75 -14.49
C THR A 147 9.90 4.35 -15.45
N ALA A 148 10.12 5.16 -16.49
CA ALA A 148 11.17 4.97 -17.48
C ALA A 148 11.59 6.31 -18.09
N TYR A 149 12.70 6.30 -18.81
CA TYR A 149 13.16 7.38 -19.67
C TYR A 149 13.11 6.91 -21.11
N GLN A 150 12.64 7.76 -21.99
CA GLN A 150 12.77 7.61 -23.42
C GLN A 150 13.99 8.42 -23.88
N VAL A 151 14.89 7.77 -24.58
CA VAL A 151 16.11 8.39 -25.10
C VAL A 151 15.97 8.51 -26.60
N TYR A 152 16.09 9.73 -27.09
CA TYR A 152 16.02 10.04 -28.51
C TYR A 152 17.40 10.47 -29.01
N ILE A 153 17.72 10.14 -30.24
CA ILE A 153 18.92 10.60 -30.96
C ILE A 153 18.49 11.48 -32.11
N CYS A 154 19.18 12.58 -32.30
CA CYS A 154 18.98 13.50 -33.41
C CYS A 154 20.08 13.32 -34.45
N GLU A 155 19.70 13.09 -35.69
CA GLU A 155 20.61 13.08 -36.86
C GLU A 155 20.28 14.30 -37.73
N GLY A 156 21.05 15.38 -37.61
CA GLY A 156 20.85 16.62 -38.34
C GLY A 156 20.51 17.82 -37.46
N ASP A 157 19.63 18.68 -37.94
CA ASP A 157 19.21 19.88 -37.17
C ASP A 157 18.33 19.51 -35.98
N PRO A 158 18.78 19.81 -34.73
CA PRO A 158 18.02 19.49 -33.53
C PRO A 158 16.71 20.29 -33.37
N LEU A 159 16.51 21.34 -34.13
CA LEU A 159 15.27 22.13 -34.16
C LEU A 159 14.17 21.48 -34.95
N ASP A 160 14.49 20.58 -35.88
CA ASP A 160 13.50 19.82 -36.62
C ASP A 160 13.15 18.51 -35.91
N GLN A 161 11.90 18.40 -35.46
CA GLN A 161 11.40 17.22 -34.77
C GLN A 161 11.50 15.90 -35.57
N LYS A 162 11.53 15.99 -36.91
CA LYS A 162 11.65 14.81 -37.77
C LYS A 162 13.00 14.12 -37.69
N ASN A 163 14.02 14.87 -37.27
CA ASN A 163 15.38 14.35 -37.13
C ASN A 163 15.61 13.57 -35.82
N TRP A 164 14.60 13.51 -34.93
CA TRP A 164 14.67 12.80 -33.67
C TRP A 164 14.06 11.41 -33.80
N SER A 165 14.83 10.37 -33.55
CA SER A 165 14.40 8.98 -33.51
C SER A 165 14.51 8.40 -32.10
N LEU A 166 13.54 7.56 -31.70
CA LEU A 166 13.59 6.87 -30.42
C LEU A 166 14.69 5.79 -30.47
N HIS A 167 15.74 5.99 -29.69
CA HIS A 167 16.84 5.03 -29.58
C HIS A 167 16.52 3.90 -28.60
N THR A 168 16.09 4.24 -27.38
CA THR A 168 15.80 3.22 -26.35
C THR A 168 14.89 3.75 -25.23
N VAL A 169 14.28 2.80 -24.52
CA VAL A 169 13.52 3.07 -23.29
C VAL A 169 14.21 2.37 -22.12
N THR A 170 14.52 3.11 -21.06
CA THR A 170 15.31 2.57 -19.94
C THR A 170 14.84 3.10 -18.58
N GLY A 171 14.94 2.27 -17.54
CA GLY A 171 14.79 2.68 -16.14
C GLY A 171 16.10 3.16 -15.50
N LYS A 172 17.25 3.05 -16.20
CA LYS A 172 18.57 3.42 -15.70
C LYS A 172 18.90 4.87 -16.03
N ASN A 173 19.74 5.50 -15.24
CA ASN A 173 20.23 6.87 -15.44
C ASN A 173 21.65 6.91 -16.03
N ARG A 174 22.13 5.75 -16.48
CA ARG A 174 23.40 5.55 -17.20
C ARG A 174 23.17 4.55 -18.32
N LEU A 175 23.55 4.93 -19.53
CA LEU A 175 23.43 4.17 -20.78
C LEU A 175 24.78 4.12 -21.50
N LEU A 176 25.07 3.03 -22.18
CA LEU A 176 26.22 2.83 -23.08
C LEU A 176 25.69 2.66 -24.49
#